data_3d6e713579df5d2460da220a1434cebc
#
_entry.id   3d6e713579df5d2460da220a1434cebc
#
_cell.length_a   1.000
_cell.length_b   1.000
_cell.length_c   1.000
_cell.angle_alpha   90.00
_cell.angle_beta   90.00
_cell.angle_gamma   90.00
#
_symmetry.space_group_name_H-M   'P 1'
#
loop_
_entity.id
_entity.type
_entity.pdbx_description
1 polymer ?
#
loop_
_entity_poly.entity_id
_entity_poly.type
_entity_poly.pdbx_seq_one_letter_code
_entity_poly.pdbx_strand_id
1 'polypeptide(L)'
;MSPFANWTFFGLLLLYAVVPIVVLGLLGKASAKWCFIITLPILGFVFAYHDNTVLRLAGGHLPEAGGALLTRPWTNTATGVEFSPLYLFLLCVAWQMWVPFAFLRWKSGRIFVPAILLTLAPLALNRLMPFVSHDSAFGFIGISYVTFRALDVIFSIRDGVVKSLAPGQLFAFLFFFPTVSSGPIDRYRRFGQDWVKTRTRAEFLDDLDFAVQRIMRGFLYKFIIAAQIDTHLRVPLLKVAGFKGYAGYMYVYLFYLFFDFAGYSAFAVGVSRLMGIKSPENFSLPFLARNIRDFWTRWHISLSFWFRDHIHMRFQLAAAKGKWFKGKYTASYLGLFLTFGLMGVWHGFTFYYILYGIYHAILLCGYDVFIRWNKTAKVWGDGPWWRALNIGITFHVIALGMLLFSGRLAPAPPPPPYEAVLEEVDTHFVSGYVWQKDMPVDFLTVDIYVDDAWAARGRCTLPRPDLRERGYGDGNIGFRAELPGYLRNGRSHIIEVRIVEGNRLVGKPKMIAFPNEPWTRVPQPPTPPRAEPRKPAKVKP
;
A
#
# COMPACT_ATOMS: atom_id res chain seq x y z
N MET A 1 7.68 4.39 7.22
CA MET A 1 6.57 5.35 7.46
C MET A 1 5.77 5.51 6.17
N SER A 2 4.45 5.34 6.21
CA SER A 2 3.60 5.55 5.02
C SER A 2 3.47 7.05 4.73
N PRO A 3 3.80 7.51 3.50
CA PRO A 3 3.63 8.90 3.12
C PRO A 3 2.18 9.36 3.28
N PHE A 4 1.99 10.58 3.81
CA PHE A 4 0.67 11.20 4.02
C PHE A 4 -0.31 10.40 4.90
N ALA A 5 0.19 9.58 5.84
CA ALA A 5 -0.65 8.71 6.67
C ALA A 5 -0.73 9.15 8.14
N ASN A 6 0.23 9.88 8.65
CA ASN A 6 0.28 10.27 10.07
C ASN A 6 0.90 11.66 10.29
N TRP A 7 0.69 12.21 11.49
CA TRP A 7 1.16 13.55 11.86
C TRP A 7 2.68 13.67 11.88
N THR A 8 3.42 12.62 12.24
CA THR A 8 4.89 12.62 12.22
C THR A 8 5.41 12.84 10.79
N PHE A 9 4.80 12.17 9.80
CA PHE A 9 5.15 12.40 8.39
C PHE A 9 4.89 13.85 7.97
N PHE A 10 3.75 14.43 8.34
CA PHE A 10 3.44 15.82 8.02
C PHE A 10 4.39 16.82 8.70
N GLY A 11 4.81 16.55 9.95
CA GLY A 11 5.83 17.36 10.64
C GLY A 11 7.18 17.33 9.92
N LEU A 12 7.65 16.15 9.52
CA LEU A 12 8.88 16.00 8.73
C LEU A 12 8.76 16.66 7.35
N LEU A 13 7.60 16.51 6.69
CA LEU A 13 7.30 17.15 5.41
C LEU A 13 7.37 18.68 5.54
N LEU A 14 6.78 19.24 6.59
CA LEU A 14 6.82 20.69 6.85
C LEU A 14 8.26 21.16 7.04
N LEU A 15 9.02 20.50 7.90
CA LEU A 15 10.37 20.91 8.27
C LEU A 15 11.38 20.72 7.11
N TYR A 16 11.39 19.55 6.47
CA TYR A 16 12.42 19.18 5.49
C TYR A 16 12.03 19.44 4.03
N ALA A 17 10.76 19.76 3.74
CA ALA A 17 10.32 20.07 2.40
C ALA A 17 9.67 21.44 2.29
N VAL A 18 8.53 21.63 2.96
CA VAL A 18 7.70 22.83 2.73
C VAL A 18 8.48 24.10 3.06
N VAL A 19 9.04 24.21 4.27
CA VAL A 19 9.77 25.41 4.70
C VAL A 19 10.98 25.72 3.80
N PRO A 20 11.94 24.80 3.55
CA PRO A 20 13.08 25.09 2.69
C PRO A 20 12.69 25.41 1.24
N ILE A 21 11.67 24.72 0.69
CA ILE A 21 11.20 24.94 -0.68
C ILE A 21 10.54 26.31 -0.81
N VAL A 22 9.74 26.72 0.19
CA VAL A 22 9.10 28.05 0.21
C VAL A 22 10.18 29.14 0.26
N VAL A 23 11.20 29.00 1.10
CA VAL A 23 12.31 29.95 1.16
C VAL A 23 13.02 30.06 -0.20
N LEU A 24 13.37 28.95 -0.83
CA LEU A 24 13.99 28.95 -2.17
C LEU A 24 13.08 29.58 -3.22
N GLY A 25 11.78 29.32 -3.14
CA GLY A 25 10.78 29.86 -4.08
C GLY A 25 10.65 31.38 -3.97
N LEU A 26 10.58 31.90 -2.75
CA LEU A 26 10.52 33.34 -2.51
C LEU A 26 11.79 34.06 -2.95
N LEU A 27 12.94 33.39 -2.92
CA LEU A 27 14.21 33.87 -3.46
C LEU A 27 14.34 33.74 -4.98
N GLY A 28 13.34 33.19 -5.69
CA GLY A 28 13.39 32.94 -7.14
C GLY A 28 14.42 31.88 -7.57
N LYS A 29 14.81 30.98 -6.65
CA LYS A 29 15.85 29.95 -6.87
C LYS A 29 15.27 28.50 -6.87
N ALA A 30 13.94 28.34 -6.81
CA ALA A 30 13.33 27.03 -6.75
C ALA A 30 13.37 26.34 -8.13
N SER A 31 14.14 25.26 -8.23
CA SER A 31 14.08 24.29 -9.32
C SER A 31 13.71 22.92 -8.77
N ALA A 32 13.12 22.06 -9.61
CA ALA A 32 12.76 20.70 -9.20
C ALA A 32 13.97 19.90 -8.69
N LYS A 33 15.15 20.12 -9.28
CA LYS A 33 16.41 19.49 -8.86
C LYS A 33 16.79 19.85 -7.43
N TRP A 34 16.78 21.14 -7.05
CA TRP A 34 17.11 21.57 -5.70
C TRP A 34 16.06 21.15 -4.70
N CYS A 35 14.76 21.26 -5.06
CA CYS A 35 13.68 20.78 -4.21
C CYS A 35 13.82 19.28 -3.93
N PHE A 36 14.18 18.46 -4.92
CA PHE A 36 14.41 17.03 -4.74
C PHE A 36 15.58 16.75 -3.81
N ILE A 37 16.72 17.43 -3.98
CA ILE A 37 17.91 17.27 -3.13
C ILE A 37 17.58 17.57 -1.66
N ILE A 38 16.87 18.68 -1.41
CA ILE A 38 16.45 19.08 -0.06
C ILE A 38 15.52 18.05 0.57
N THR A 39 14.71 17.34 -0.22
CA THR A 39 13.75 16.36 0.28
C THR A 39 14.31 14.94 0.40
N LEU A 40 15.59 14.70 0.09
CA LEU A 40 16.23 13.40 0.26
C LEU A 40 16.12 12.83 1.70
N PRO A 41 16.21 13.63 2.79
CA PRO A 41 15.96 13.13 4.13
C PRO A 41 14.56 12.50 4.30
N ILE A 42 13.52 13.08 3.67
CA ILE A 42 12.16 12.51 3.72
C ILE A 42 12.14 11.14 3.05
N LEU A 43 12.83 11.00 1.93
CA LEU A 43 12.97 9.71 1.24
C LEU A 43 13.64 8.68 2.18
N GLY A 44 14.69 9.10 2.88
CA GLY A 44 15.34 8.30 3.92
C GLY A 44 14.35 7.89 5.02
N PHE A 45 13.56 8.79 5.56
CA PHE A 45 12.54 8.47 6.57
C PHE A 45 11.45 7.54 6.05
N VAL A 46 11.03 7.66 4.80
CA VAL A 46 10.03 6.76 4.20
C VAL A 46 10.55 5.34 4.10
N PHE A 47 11.81 5.15 3.71
CA PHE A 47 12.38 3.82 3.45
C PHE A 47 13.18 3.26 4.63
N ALA A 48 13.82 4.10 5.45
CA ALA A 48 14.67 3.68 6.55
C ALA A 48 14.01 3.73 7.94
N TYR A 49 12.83 4.34 8.07
CA TYR A 49 12.11 4.40 9.36
C TYR A 49 11.79 3.02 9.95
N HIS A 50 11.87 2.01 9.13
CA HIS A 50 11.68 0.63 9.54
C HIS A 50 13.01 -0.09 9.88
N ASP A 51 14.14 0.61 9.83
CA ASP A 51 15.45 0.02 10.10
C ASP A 51 16.12 0.69 11.30
N ASN A 52 16.18 -0.03 12.42
CA ASN A 52 16.88 0.41 13.64
C ASN A 52 18.37 0.74 13.40
N THR A 53 18.95 0.26 12.30
CA THR A 53 20.37 0.48 11.96
C THR A 53 20.64 1.94 11.62
N VAL A 54 19.74 2.60 10.88
CA VAL A 54 19.91 4.02 10.52
C VAL A 54 19.73 4.92 11.75
N LEU A 55 18.82 4.57 12.65
CA LEU A 55 18.62 5.27 13.92
C LEU A 55 19.84 5.15 14.84
N ARG A 56 20.50 3.99 14.89
CA ARG A 56 21.75 3.77 15.64
C ARG A 56 22.92 4.57 15.07
N LEU A 57 23.03 4.69 13.75
CA LEU A 57 24.06 5.48 13.09
C LEU A 57 23.87 7.00 13.28
N ALA A 58 22.64 7.46 13.45
CA ALA A 58 22.30 8.87 13.71
C ALA A 58 22.39 9.28 15.19
N GLY A 59 22.74 8.36 16.10
CA GLY A 59 22.92 8.63 17.53
C GLY A 59 21.65 9.02 18.28
N GLY A 60 20.47 8.81 17.70
CA GLY A 60 19.19 9.25 18.22
C GLY A 60 18.26 8.13 18.66
N HIS A 61 17.77 8.20 19.89
CA HIS A 61 16.57 7.48 20.29
C HIS A 61 15.34 8.30 19.85
N LEU A 62 14.72 7.92 18.70
CA LEU A 62 13.38 8.39 18.41
C LEU A 62 12.37 7.51 19.19
N PRO A 63 11.30 8.09 19.74
CA PRO A 63 10.28 7.29 20.42
C PRO A 63 9.69 6.26 19.45
N GLU A 64 9.64 5.02 19.90
CA GLU A 64 9.06 3.86 19.20
C GLU A 64 7.53 4.02 19.06
N ALA A 65 7.10 4.91 18.19
CA ALA A 65 5.69 5.07 17.89
C ALA A 65 5.35 4.33 16.58
N GLY A 66 4.76 3.17 16.71
CA GLY A 66 3.91 2.55 15.71
C GLY A 66 4.60 1.97 14.47
N GLY A 67 5.16 0.76 14.54
CA GLY A 67 5.74 0.14 13.36
C GLY A 67 6.15 -1.33 13.41
N ALA A 68 5.72 -2.10 14.37
CA ALA A 68 6.16 -3.49 14.55
C ALA A 68 5.76 -4.47 13.42
N LEU A 69 4.96 -4.06 12.44
CA LEU A 69 4.44 -4.97 11.41
C LEU A 69 5.33 -5.16 10.16
N LEU A 70 6.41 -4.38 9.99
CA LEU A 70 7.24 -4.43 8.77
C LEU A 70 8.76 -4.48 9.02
N THR A 71 9.21 -4.66 10.26
CA THR A 71 10.61 -4.37 10.63
C THR A 71 11.38 -5.50 11.28
N ARG A 72 10.96 -6.73 11.15
CA ARG A 72 11.86 -7.85 11.50
C ARG A 72 12.94 -7.97 10.42
N PRO A 73 14.24 -7.88 10.79
CA PRO A 73 15.27 -8.29 9.87
C PRO A 73 14.97 -9.72 9.43
N TRP A 74 15.05 -9.97 8.14
CA TRP A 74 14.87 -11.32 7.63
C TRP A 74 16.06 -12.16 8.13
N THR A 75 15.79 -13.02 9.08
CA THR A 75 16.77 -13.97 9.58
C THR A 75 16.65 -15.22 8.72
N ASN A 76 17.67 -15.52 7.93
CA ASN A 76 17.77 -16.84 7.33
C ASN A 76 17.96 -17.83 8.48
N THR A 77 16.93 -18.58 8.83
CA THR A 77 16.92 -19.54 9.94
C THR A 77 17.99 -20.65 9.77
N ALA A 78 18.47 -20.88 8.54
CA ALA A 78 19.53 -21.85 8.27
C ALA A 78 20.94 -21.29 8.50
N THR A 79 21.16 -19.98 8.34
CA THR A 79 22.49 -19.36 8.39
C THR A 79 22.65 -18.34 9.51
N GLY A 80 21.56 -17.93 10.19
CA GLY A 80 21.57 -16.89 11.22
C GLY A 80 21.89 -15.48 10.70
N VAL A 81 21.94 -15.27 9.38
CA VAL A 81 22.26 -13.97 8.78
C VAL A 81 21.03 -13.09 8.75
N GLU A 82 21.11 -11.96 9.41
CA GLU A 82 20.07 -10.91 9.40
C GLU A 82 20.33 -9.95 8.25
N PHE A 83 19.38 -9.86 7.29
CA PHE A 83 19.40 -8.85 6.24
C PHE A 83 18.57 -7.64 6.66
N SER A 84 19.20 -6.49 6.75
CA SER A 84 18.49 -5.24 6.97
C SER A 84 17.59 -4.89 5.76
N PRO A 85 16.32 -4.49 5.97
CA PRO A 85 15.43 -3.98 4.92
C PRO A 85 16.07 -2.85 4.09
N LEU A 86 16.95 -2.06 4.68
CA LEU A 86 17.69 -1.00 3.99
C LEU A 86 18.60 -1.55 2.89
N TYR A 87 19.30 -2.65 3.14
CA TYR A 87 20.16 -3.27 2.10
C TYR A 87 19.34 -3.78 0.92
N LEU A 88 18.19 -4.40 1.19
CA LEU A 88 17.28 -4.84 0.13
C LEU A 88 16.72 -3.66 -0.66
N PHE A 89 16.37 -2.57 0.02
CA PHE A 89 15.95 -1.34 -0.64
C PHE A 89 17.07 -0.77 -1.53
N LEU A 90 18.28 -0.61 -1.00
CA LEU A 90 19.44 -0.10 -1.76
C LEU A 90 19.77 -1.01 -2.96
N LEU A 91 19.67 -2.32 -2.79
CA LEU A 91 19.84 -3.28 -3.88
C LEU A 91 18.76 -3.09 -4.96
N CYS A 92 17.49 -2.92 -4.56
CA CYS A 92 16.41 -2.61 -5.50
C CYS A 92 16.61 -1.26 -6.21
N VAL A 93 17.11 -0.25 -5.50
CA VAL A 93 17.47 1.04 -6.11
C VAL A 93 18.54 0.85 -7.18
N ALA A 94 19.64 0.19 -6.82
CA ALA A 94 20.73 -0.09 -7.76
C ALA A 94 20.25 -0.90 -8.96
N TRP A 95 19.44 -1.93 -8.73
CA TRP A 95 18.86 -2.77 -9.76
C TRP A 95 17.95 -1.99 -10.71
N GLN A 96 16.98 -1.24 -10.19
CA GLN A 96 16.02 -0.46 -11.00
C GLN A 96 16.69 0.70 -11.74
N MET A 97 17.83 1.18 -11.25
CA MET A 97 18.68 2.14 -11.98
C MET A 97 19.50 1.44 -13.06
N TRP A 98 20.11 0.30 -12.76
CA TRP A 98 21.00 -0.41 -13.68
C TRP A 98 20.30 -0.92 -14.94
N VAL A 99 19.11 -1.55 -14.81
CA VAL A 99 18.42 -2.18 -15.96
C VAL A 99 18.13 -1.20 -17.10
N PRO A 100 17.58 0.02 -16.87
CA PRO A 100 17.41 1.01 -17.95
C PRO A 100 18.71 1.44 -18.61
N PHE A 101 19.80 1.63 -17.85
CA PHE A 101 21.11 1.97 -18.42
C PHE A 101 21.68 0.83 -19.27
N ALA A 102 21.62 -0.39 -18.79
CA ALA A 102 22.04 -1.57 -19.53
C ALA A 102 21.23 -1.73 -20.82
N PHE A 103 19.90 -1.57 -20.74
CA PHE A 103 19.05 -1.62 -21.94
C PHE A 103 19.36 -0.52 -22.94
N LEU A 104 19.59 0.71 -22.46
CA LEU A 104 19.98 1.82 -23.34
C LEU A 104 21.33 1.57 -24.04
N ARG A 105 22.32 1.00 -23.32
CA ARG A 105 23.67 0.72 -23.84
C ARG A 105 23.68 -0.32 -24.96
N TRP A 106 22.88 -1.39 -24.80
CA TRP A 106 22.86 -2.49 -25.76
C TRP A 106 21.70 -2.43 -26.76
N LYS A 107 20.68 -1.66 -26.54
CA LYS A 107 19.52 -1.30 -27.39
C LYS A 107 19.18 -2.31 -28.52
N SER A 108 19.15 -3.60 -28.23
CA SER A 108 18.80 -4.67 -29.16
C SER A 108 17.36 -5.12 -28.95
N GLY A 109 16.67 -5.45 -30.03
CA GLY A 109 15.33 -6.06 -29.93
C GLY A 109 15.32 -7.38 -29.15
N ARG A 110 16.44 -8.12 -29.14
CA ARG A 110 16.57 -9.42 -28.44
C ARG A 110 16.61 -9.26 -26.91
N ILE A 111 17.13 -8.15 -26.41
CA ILE A 111 17.23 -7.89 -24.95
C ILE A 111 16.03 -7.14 -24.38
N PHE A 112 15.05 -6.76 -25.21
CA PHE A 112 13.87 -6.03 -24.75
C PHE A 112 13.02 -6.84 -23.75
N VAL A 113 12.69 -8.08 -24.09
CA VAL A 113 11.93 -8.97 -23.18
C VAL A 113 12.72 -9.27 -21.90
N PRO A 114 14.00 -9.66 -21.95
CA PRO A 114 14.84 -9.74 -20.76
C PRO A 114 14.83 -8.47 -19.90
N ALA A 115 14.92 -7.28 -20.48
CA ALA A 115 14.88 -6.02 -19.72
C ALA A 115 13.54 -5.81 -19.01
N ILE A 116 12.41 -6.17 -19.62
CA ILE A 116 11.09 -6.15 -18.97
C ILE A 116 11.06 -7.12 -17.80
N LEU A 117 11.50 -8.38 -18.00
CA LEU A 117 11.49 -9.41 -16.96
C LEU A 117 12.39 -9.03 -15.78
N LEU A 118 13.59 -8.51 -16.04
CA LEU A 118 14.50 -8.02 -15.01
C LEU A 118 13.91 -6.83 -14.24
N THR A 119 13.24 -5.90 -14.93
CA THR A 119 12.56 -4.78 -14.27
C THR A 119 11.40 -5.24 -13.40
N LEU A 120 10.66 -6.28 -13.82
CA LEU A 120 9.55 -6.87 -13.07
C LEU A 120 10.03 -7.77 -11.91
N ALA A 121 11.24 -8.30 -11.96
CA ALA A 121 11.72 -9.32 -11.02
C ALA A 121 11.58 -8.92 -9.54
N PRO A 122 11.94 -7.71 -9.07
CA PRO A 122 11.75 -7.33 -7.67
C PRO A 122 10.26 -7.32 -7.25
N LEU A 123 9.36 -6.86 -8.12
CA LEU A 123 7.92 -6.88 -7.86
C LEU A 123 7.36 -8.31 -7.84
N ALA A 124 7.78 -9.15 -8.77
CA ALA A 124 7.37 -10.55 -8.84
C ALA A 124 7.84 -11.32 -7.60
N LEU A 125 9.09 -11.15 -7.19
CA LEU A 125 9.61 -11.73 -5.96
C LEU A 125 8.79 -11.28 -4.73
N ASN A 126 8.54 -9.97 -4.60
CA ASN A 126 7.71 -9.45 -3.51
C ASN A 126 6.30 -10.09 -3.47
N ARG A 127 5.71 -10.36 -4.63
CA ARG A 127 4.37 -10.96 -4.74
C ARG A 127 4.34 -12.47 -4.54
N LEU A 128 5.43 -13.17 -4.87
CA LEU A 128 5.53 -14.63 -4.79
C LEU A 128 6.06 -15.11 -3.44
N MET A 129 6.89 -14.32 -2.76
CA MET A 129 7.49 -14.69 -1.47
C MET A 129 6.48 -15.12 -0.40
N PRO A 130 5.28 -14.50 -0.24
CA PRO A 130 4.30 -14.95 0.74
C PRO A 130 3.80 -16.39 0.53
N PHE A 131 3.95 -16.94 -0.69
CA PHE A 131 3.61 -18.35 -0.99
C PHE A 131 4.74 -19.33 -0.64
N VAL A 132 5.97 -18.82 -0.48
CA VAL A 132 7.16 -19.62 -0.18
C VAL A 132 7.55 -19.51 1.30
N SER A 133 7.37 -18.34 1.89
CA SER A 133 7.71 -18.07 3.29
C SER A 133 6.69 -17.11 3.91
N HIS A 134 6.17 -17.46 5.09
CA HIS A 134 5.20 -16.62 5.82
C HIS A 134 5.85 -15.34 6.40
N ASP A 135 7.17 -15.30 6.51
CA ASP A 135 7.95 -14.20 7.10
C ASP A 135 8.69 -13.38 6.03
N SER A 136 8.09 -13.17 4.86
CA SER A 136 8.80 -12.45 3.78
C SER A 136 8.98 -10.97 4.10
N ALA A 137 10.21 -10.59 4.42
CA ALA A 137 10.65 -9.20 4.52
C ALA A 137 10.94 -8.55 3.15
N PHE A 138 10.63 -9.24 2.04
CA PHE A 138 10.97 -8.77 0.70
C PHE A 138 9.92 -7.81 0.20
N GLY A 139 10.18 -6.52 0.33
CA GLY A 139 9.32 -5.48 -0.20
C GLY A 139 9.48 -4.15 0.52
N PHE A 140 9.23 -3.08 -0.19
CA PHE A 140 9.16 -1.73 0.36
C PHE A 140 7.95 -0.99 -0.19
N ILE A 141 7.52 0.05 0.53
CA ILE A 141 6.42 0.89 0.09
C ILE A 141 6.76 1.51 -1.27
N GLY A 142 5.89 1.26 -2.27
CA GLY A 142 6.04 1.84 -3.60
C GLY A 142 6.77 0.99 -4.63
N ILE A 143 7.20 -0.25 -4.31
CA ILE A 143 7.88 -1.14 -5.27
C ILE A 143 7.11 -1.28 -6.59
N SER A 144 5.77 -1.36 -6.55
CA SER A 144 4.93 -1.42 -7.75
C SER A 144 5.03 -0.16 -8.59
N TYR A 145 5.02 1.01 -7.96
CA TYR A 145 5.09 2.31 -8.65
C TYR A 145 6.48 2.57 -9.23
N VAL A 146 7.54 2.21 -8.50
CA VAL A 146 8.92 2.24 -9.02
C VAL A 146 9.05 1.34 -10.23
N THR A 147 8.50 0.12 -10.19
CA THR A 147 8.51 -0.82 -11.31
C THR A 147 7.77 -0.26 -12.53
N PHE A 148 6.58 0.34 -12.37
CA PHE A 148 5.87 0.97 -13.49
C PHE A 148 6.64 2.11 -14.13
N ARG A 149 7.33 2.93 -13.32
CA ARG A 149 8.18 4.01 -13.83
C ARG A 149 9.40 3.47 -14.57
N ALA A 150 10.06 2.45 -14.04
CA ALA A 150 11.20 1.83 -14.70
C ALA A 150 10.78 1.17 -16.03
N LEU A 151 9.64 0.50 -16.08
CA LEU A 151 9.06 -0.03 -17.31
C LEU A 151 8.72 1.08 -18.32
N ASP A 152 8.18 2.23 -17.87
CA ASP A 152 7.94 3.38 -18.75
C ASP A 152 9.24 3.86 -19.43
N VAL A 153 10.35 3.87 -18.68
CA VAL A 153 11.67 4.19 -19.23
C VAL A 153 12.11 3.15 -20.27
N ILE A 154 11.98 1.85 -19.96
CA ILE A 154 12.32 0.75 -20.89
C ILE A 154 11.51 0.86 -22.18
N PHE A 155 10.20 1.06 -22.08
CA PHE A 155 9.34 1.26 -23.26
C PHE A 155 9.71 2.52 -24.04
N SER A 156 10.00 3.62 -23.35
CA SER A 156 10.40 4.88 -23.97
C SER A 156 11.75 4.78 -24.70
N ILE A 157 12.71 4.01 -24.19
CA ILE A 157 13.97 3.68 -24.87
C ILE A 157 13.68 2.83 -26.13
N ARG A 158 12.85 1.80 -25.98
CA ARG A 158 12.46 0.92 -27.10
C ARG A 158 11.83 1.69 -28.25
N ASP A 159 10.97 2.65 -27.92
CA ASP A 159 10.26 3.48 -28.91
C ASP A 159 11.13 4.61 -29.49
N GLY A 160 12.37 4.76 -29.00
CA GLY A 160 13.29 5.82 -29.44
C GLY A 160 12.96 7.21 -28.90
N VAL A 161 12.00 7.32 -27.97
CA VAL A 161 11.61 8.58 -27.31
C VAL A 161 12.70 9.05 -26.34
N VAL A 162 13.30 8.12 -25.59
CA VAL A 162 14.43 8.35 -24.70
C VAL A 162 15.71 7.88 -25.38
N LYS A 163 16.62 8.83 -25.67
CA LYS A 163 17.89 8.57 -26.34
C LYS A 163 19.09 8.63 -25.39
N SER A 164 18.92 9.26 -24.23
CA SER A 164 19.95 9.38 -23.18
C SER A 164 19.28 9.36 -21.82
N LEU A 165 20.02 8.92 -20.81
CA LEU A 165 19.58 8.90 -19.40
C LEU A 165 20.58 9.68 -18.56
N ALA A 166 20.08 10.68 -17.82
CA ALA A 166 20.84 11.36 -16.78
C ALA A 166 20.62 10.64 -15.44
N PRO A 167 21.66 10.16 -14.74
CA PRO A 167 21.49 9.36 -13.51
C PRO A 167 20.66 10.07 -12.44
N GLY A 168 20.92 11.35 -12.16
CA GLY A 168 20.18 12.12 -11.18
C GLY A 168 18.70 12.33 -11.53
N GLN A 169 18.38 12.54 -12.82
CA GLN A 169 16.99 12.64 -13.27
C GLN A 169 16.28 11.29 -13.20
N LEU A 170 16.94 10.20 -13.57
CA LEU A 170 16.37 8.85 -13.48
C LEU A 170 16.08 8.48 -12.03
N PHE A 171 17.05 8.70 -11.14
CA PHE A 171 16.87 8.47 -9.70
C PHE A 171 15.69 9.28 -9.15
N ALA A 172 15.66 10.59 -9.44
CA ALA A 172 14.58 11.46 -9.01
C ALA A 172 13.22 11.00 -9.56
N PHE A 173 13.15 10.57 -10.82
CA PHE A 173 11.93 10.07 -11.43
C PHE A 173 11.43 8.78 -10.77
N LEU A 174 12.32 7.79 -10.56
CA LEU A 174 11.96 6.50 -9.97
C LEU A 174 11.51 6.65 -8.51
N PHE A 175 12.24 7.46 -7.73
CA PHE A 175 12.07 7.58 -6.27
C PHE A 175 11.50 8.93 -5.83
N PHE A 176 10.72 9.58 -6.67
CA PHE A 176 10.06 10.85 -6.37
C PHE A 176 9.05 10.64 -5.23
N PHE A 177 9.43 11.03 -3.99
CA PHE A 177 8.71 10.67 -2.78
C PHE A 177 7.23 11.05 -2.75
N PRO A 178 6.78 12.20 -3.32
CA PRO A 178 5.36 12.56 -3.26
C PRO A 178 4.45 11.53 -3.93
N THR A 179 4.97 10.84 -4.95
CA THR A 179 4.19 9.92 -5.76
C THR A 179 4.71 8.47 -5.74
N VAL A 180 5.70 8.15 -4.87
CA VAL A 180 6.38 6.85 -4.90
C VAL A 180 5.52 5.69 -4.45
N SER A 181 4.64 5.89 -3.46
CA SER A 181 3.86 4.78 -2.87
C SER A 181 2.51 4.55 -3.55
N SER A 182 1.70 5.60 -3.77
CA SER A 182 0.35 5.49 -4.33
C SER A 182 -0.09 6.73 -5.12
N GLY A 183 0.86 7.63 -5.40
CA GLY A 183 0.59 8.86 -6.14
C GLY A 183 0.41 8.61 -7.66
N PRO A 184 0.15 9.65 -8.43
CA PRO A 184 0.02 9.52 -9.88
C PRO A 184 1.28 8.96 -10.54
N ILE A 185 1.10 8.03 -11.47
CA ILE A 185 2.19 7.44 -12.26
C ILE A 185 2.52 8.38 -13.40
N ASP A 186 3.68 9.03 -13.29
CA ASP A 186 4.15 9.96 -14.31
C ASP A 186 4.90 9.27 -15.44
N ARG A 187 5.21 10.02 -16.51
CA ARG A 187 6.03 9.59 -17.65
C ARG A 187 7.40 10.24 -17.58
N TYR A 188 8.46 9.50 -17.86
CA TYR A 188 9.84 9.99 -17.77
C TYR A 188 10.07 11.24 -18.60
N ARG A 189 9.56 11.29 -19.84
CA ARG A 189 9.67 12.44 -20.73
C ARG A 189 9.00 13.69 -20.15
N ARG A 190 7.78 13.55 -19.63
CA ARG A 190 7.04 14.66 -19.05
C ARG A 190 7.73 15.18 -17.79
N PHE A 191 8.12 14.27 -16.89
CA PHE A 191 8.88 14.60 -15.69
C PHE A 191 10.17 15.36 -16.03
N GLY A 192 10.88 14.94 -17.07
CA GLY A 192 12.11 15.59 -17.53
C GLY A 192 11.93 17.04 -17.98
N GLN A 193 10.76 17.39 -18.53
CA GLN A 193 10.46 18.77 -18.91
C GLN A 193 10.40 19.70 -17.70
N ASP A 194 9.78 19.24 -16.62
CA ASP A 194 9.71 20.01 -15.37
C ASP A 194 11.05 19.99 -14.60
N TRP A 195 11.80 18.88 -14.69
CA TRP A 195 13.06 18.67 -13.97
C TRP A 195 14.12 19.70 -14.28
N VAL A 196 14.20 20.15 -15.53
CA VAL A 196 15.20 21.13 -16.00
C VAL A 196 14.75 22.58 -15.84
N LYS A 197 13.47 22.81 -15.51
CA LYS A 197 12.89 24.14 -15.40
C LYS A 197 13.26 24.80 -14.08
N THR A 198 13.73 26.07 -14.14
CA THR A 198 13.83 26.96 -12.98
C THR A 198 12.64 27.90 -13.00
N ARG A 199 11.96 28.05 -11.87
CA ARG A 199 10.75 28.87 -11.74
C ARG A 199 11.11 30.26 -11.27
N THR A 200 10.45 31.26 -11.85
CA THR A 200 10.43 32.63 -11.32
C THR A 200 9.65 32.67 -10.00
N ARG A 201 9.83 33.75 -9.23
CA ARG A 201 9.05 33.97 -8.01
C ARG A 201 7.54 33.97 -8.27
N ALA A 202 7.08 34.61 -9.35
CA ALA A 202 5.67 34.65 -9.71
C ALA A 202 5.12 33.23 -10.00
N GLU A 203 5.79 32.45 -10.86
CA GLU A 203 5.41 31.06 -11.13
C GLU A 203 5.42 30.20 -9.87
N PHE A 204 6.34 30.45 -8.93
CA PHE A 204 6.37 29.74 -7.66
C PHE A 204 5.17 30.09 -6.77
N LEU A 205 4.75 31.36 -6.71
CA LEU A 205 3.59 31.78 -5.93
C LEU A 205 2.29 31.16 -6.46
N ASP A 206 2.13 31.06 -7.80
CA ASP A 206 1.01 30.34 -8.41
C ASP A 206 1.03 28.85 -8.06
N ASP A 207 2.21 28.23 -8.11
CA ASP A 207 2.38 26.82 -7.73
C ASP A 207 2.13 26.59 -6.22
N LEU A 208 2.50 27.57 -5.36
CA LEU A 208 2.26 27.53 -3.92
C LEU A 208 0.76 27.63 -3.61
N ASP A 209 0.04 28.58 -4.23
CA ASP A 209 -1.41 28.70 -4.07
C ASP A 209 -2.12 27.40 -4.46
N PHE A 210 -1.80 26.86 -5.64
CA PHE A 210 -2.31 25.57 -6.08
C PHE A 210 -2.00 24.45 -5.06
N ALA A 211 -0.75 24.39 -4.55
CA ALA A 211 -0.32 23.36 -3.62
C ALA A 211 -1.09 23.42 -2.29
N VAL A 212 -1.29 24.62 -1.74
CA VAL A 212 -2.05 24.84 -0.50
C VAL A 212 -3.50 24.35 -0.69
N GLN A 213 -4.18 24.77 -1.75
CA GLN A 213 -5.55 24.35 -2.04
C GLN A 213 -5.65 22.82 -2.17
N ARG A 214 -4.65 22.19 -2.82
CA ARG A 214 -4.64 20.73 -3.00
C ARG A 214 -4.37 19.99 -1.70
N ILE A 215 -3.46 20.46 -0.88
CA ILE A 215 -3.14 19.86 0.42
C ILE A 215 -4.35 19.97 1.36
N MET A 216 -5.02 21.13 1.41
CA MET A 216 -6.25 21.30 2.19
C MET A 216 -7.38 20.37 1.73
N ARG A 217 -7.53 20.19 0.42
CA ARG A 217 -8.46 19.20 -0.15
C ARG A 217 -8.08 17.76 0.26
N GLY A 218 -6.79 17.46 0.30
CA GLY A 218 -6.27 16.17 0.78
C GLY A 218 -6.68 15.89 2.23
N PHE A 219 -6.53 16.87 3.12
CA PHE A 219 -6.96 16.77 4.52
C PHE A 219 -8.46 16.54 4.63
N LEU A 220 -9.26 17.35 3.94
CA LEU A 220 -10.73 17.19 3.92
C LEU A 220 -11.13 15.79 3.46
N TYR A 221 -10.57 15.33 2.35
CA TYR A 221 -10.98 14.05 1.75
C TYR A 221 -10.55 12.86 2.59
N LYS A 222 -9.26 12.79 2.97
CA LYS A 222 -8.70 11.60 3.62
C LYS A 222 -9.03 11.54 5.11
N PHE A 223 -8.77 12.62 5.85
CA PHE A 223 -8.85 12.59 7.32
C PHE A 223 -10.20 13.01 7.87
N ILE A 224 -11.06 13.66 7.08
CA ILE A 224 -12.41 14.01 7.50
C ILE A 224 -13.42 13.10 6.79
N ILE A 225 -13.61 13.23 5.49
CA ILE A 225 -14.71 12.54 4.79
C ILE A 225 -14.50 11.02 4.79
N ALA A 226 -13.33 10.53 4.33
CA ALA A 226 -13.07 9.09 4.29
C ALA A 226 -13.10 8.48 5.68
N ALA A 227 -12.51 9.14 6.70
CA ALA A 227 -12.52 8.66 8.08
C ALA A 227 -13.94 8.56 8.65
N GLN A 228 -14.81 9.56 8.41
CA GLN A 228 -16.21 9.52 8.84
C GLN A 228 -16.99 8.40 8.15
N ILE A 229 -16.82 8.26 6.82
CA ILE A 229 -17.43 7.15 6.06
C ILE A 229 -16.94 5.80 6.60
N ASP A 230 -15.64 5.66 6.88
CA ASP A 230 -15.08 4.43 7.41
C ASP A 230 -15.67 4.07 8.77
N THR A 231 -15.58 4.98 9.71
CA THR A 231 -15.97 4.74 11.10
C THR A 231 -17.47 4.56 11.27
N HIS A 232 -18.28 5.41 10.64
CA HIS A 232 -19.72 5.46 10.91
C HIS A 232 -20.57 4.67 9.91
N LEU A 233 -20.05 4.35 8.73
CA LEU A 233 -20.83 3.66 7.70
C LEU A 233 -20.20 2.32 7.30
N ARG A 234 -18.93 2.30 6.88
CA ARG A 234 -18.30 1.09 6.34
C ARG A 234 -18.12 -0.01 7.39
N VAL A 235 -17.51 0.32 8.53
CA VAL A 235 -17.24 -0.65 9.60
C VAL A 235 -18.54 -1.23 10.18
N PRO A 236 -19.59 -0.45 10.51
CA PRO A 236 -20.88 -0.99 10.93
C PRO A 236 -21.51 -1.93 9.90
N LEU A 237 -21.45 -1.60 8.61
CA LEU A 237 -22.02 -2.44 7.54
C LEU A 237 -21.31 -3.80 7.38
N LEU A 238 -20.09 -3.95 7.87
CA LEU A 238 -19.41 -5.27 7.89
C LEU A 238 -20.17 -6.29 8.76
N LYS A 239 -20.91 -5.82 9.76
CA LYS A 239 -21.69 -6.67 10.68
C LYS A 239 -23.11 -6.98 10.16
N VAL A 240 -23.57 -6.29 9.11
CA VAL A 240 -24.91 -6.49 8.53
C VAL A 240 -24.84 -7.62 7.51
N ALA A 241 -25.58 -8.69 7.76
CA ALA A 241 -25.69 -9.83 6.85
C ALA A 241 -26.75 -9.64 5.77
N GLY A 242 -26.69 -10.44 4.71
CA GLY A 242 -27.68 -10.52 3.66
C GLY A 242 -27.63 -9.36 2.66
N PHE A 243 -28.63 -9.31 1.78
CA PHE A 243 -28.68 -8.38 0.64
C PHE A 243 -28.56 -6.90 1.05
N LYS A 244 -29.25 -6.47 2.11
CA LYS A 244 -29.19 -5.07 2.59
C LYS A 244 -27.78 -4.68 3.01
N GLY A 245 -27.05 -5.58 3.67
CA GLY A 245 -25.64 -5.36 4.07
C GLY A 245 -24.72 -5.22 2.86
N TYR A 246 -24.84 -6.11 1.89
CA TYR A 246 -24.02 -6.03 0.66
C TYR A 246 -24.35 -4.80 -0.19
N ALA A 247 -25.63 -4.49 -0.38
CA ALA A 247 -26.07 -3.32 -1.15
C ALA A 247 -25.60 -2.01 -0.50
N GLY A 248 -25.78 -1.86 0.81
CA GLY A 248 -25.28 -0.68 1.54
C GLY A 248 -23.76 -0.57 1.49
N TYR A 249 -23.05 -1.69 1.75
CA TYR A 249 -21.60 -1.73 1.70
C TYR A 249 -21.03 -1.37 0.33
N MET A 250 -21.66 -1.80 -0.75
CA MET A 250 -21.27 -1.52 -2.13
C MET A 250 -21.09 0.00 -2.39
N TYR A 251 -22.08 0.81 -2.01
CA TYR A 251 -22.01 2.26 -2.19
C TYR A 251 -21.06 2.93 -1.19
N VAL A 252 -21.12 2.53 0.06
CA VAL A 252 -20.28 3.09 1.11
C VAL A 252 -18.81 2.84 0.82
N TYR A 253 -18.45 1.62 0.39
CA TYR A 253 -17.08 1.28 0.04
C TYR A 253 -16.58 2.07 -1.18
N LEU A 254 -17.42 2.29 -2.20
CA LEU A 254 -17.09 3.11 -3.37
C LEU A 254 -16.71 4.54 -2.95
N PHE A 255 -17.53 5.18 -2.10
CA PHE A 255 -17.24 6.54 -1.62
C PHE A 255 -16.04 6.58 -0.69
N TYR A 256 -15.92 5.63 0.24
CA TYR A 256 -14.76 5.50 1.11
C TYR A 256 -13.45 5.43 0.29
N LEU A 257 -13.37 4.48 -0.63
CA LEU A 257 -12.20 4.29 -1.47
C LEU A 257 -11.86 5.52 -2.31
N PHE A 258 -12.90 6.19 -2.84
CA PHE A 258 -12.70 7.42 -3.60
C PHE A 258 -12.09 8.53 -2.75
N PHE A 259 -12.70 8.84 -1.61
CA PHE A 259 -12.22 9.95 -0.79
C PHE A 259 -10.85 9.65 -0.16
N ASP A 260 -10.59 8.41 0.26
CA ASP A 260 -9.28 8.02 0.77
C ASP A 260 -8.19 8.17 -0.30
N PHE A 261 -8.41 7.62 -1.48
CA PHE A 261 -7.42 7.64 -2.56
C PHE A 261 -7.31 9.00 -3.26
N ALA A 262 -8.42 9.72 -3.46
CA ALA A 262 -8.39 11.07 -4.00
C ALA A 262 -7.74 12.06 -3.02
N GLY A 263 -7.90 11.85 -1.72
CA GLY A 263 -7.22 12.61 -0.68
C GLY A 263 -5.70 12.39 -0.73
N TYR A 264 -5.26 11.13 -0.78
CA TYR A 264 -3.85 10.81 -0.99
C TYR A 264 -3.29 11.44 -2.29
N SER A 265 -4.02 11.29 -3.40
CA SER A 265 -3.61 11.87 -4.69
C SER A 265 -3.53 13.40 -4.64
N ALA A 266 -4.40 14.06 -3.88
CA ALA A 266 -4.36 15.51 -3.70
C ALA A 266 -3.09 15.95 -2.97
N PHE A 267 -2.68 15.24 -1.90
CA PHE A 267 -1.39 15.49 -1.24
C PHE A 267 -0.23 15.29 -2.22
N ALA A 268 -0.20 14.16 -2.93
CA ALA A 268 0.86 13.84 -3.86
C ALA A 268 1.01 14.91 -4.95
N VAL A 269 -0.09 15.34 -5.57
CA VAL A 269 -0.11 16.36 -6.62
C VAL A 269 0.28 17.74 -6.06
N GLY A 270 -0.25 18.12 -4.88
CA GLY A 270 0.08 19.40 -4.24
C GLY A 270 1.56 19.51 -3.89
N VAL A 271 2.12 18.50 -3.23
CA VAL A 271 3.55 18.49 -2.87
C VAL A 271 4.44 18.39 -4.11
N SER A 272 4.06 17.61 -5.11
CA SER A 272 4.78 17.56 -6.40
C SER A 272 4.85 18.94 -7.05
N ARG A 273 3.73 19.67 -7.08
CA ARG A 273 3.64 21.03 -7.63
C ARG A 273 4.54 21.99 -6.88
N LEU A 274 4.54 21.93 -5.54
CA LEU A 274 5.43 22.72 -4.71
C LEU A 274 6.90 22.46 -5.04
N MET A 275 7.27 21.20 -5.31
CA MET A 275 8.60 20.80 -5.75
C MET A 275 8.92 21.17 -7.22
N GLY A 276 7.96 21.67 -7.98
CA GLY A 276 8.14 22.08 -9.39
C GLY A 276 7.83 21.00 -10.41
N ILE A 277 7.24 19.88 -9.99
CA ILE A 277 6.81 18.80 -10.89
C ILE A 277 5.28 18.82 -11.02
N LYS A 278 4.77 19.00 -12.22
CA LYS A 278 3.34 18.98 -12.53
C LYS A 278 2.85 17.54 -12.71
N SER A 279 2.81 16.76 -11.61
CA SER A 279 2.32 15.38 -11.63
C SER A 279 0.91 15.28 -12.22
N PRO A 280 0.57 14.22 -12.99
CA PRO A 280 -0.76 14.05 -13.57
C PRO A 280 -1.85 13.88 -12.51
N GLU A 281 -3.11 14.12 -12.88
CA GLU A 281 -4.26 13.87 -12.02
C GLU A 281 -4.66 12.39 -12.05
N ASN A 282 -5.18 11.89 -10.92
CA ASN A 282 -5.74 10.54 -10.84
C ASN A 282 -7.26 10.53 -10.94
N PHE A 283 -7.93 11.64 -10.65
CA PHE A 283 -9.39 11.69 -10.61
C PHE A 283 -9.95 12.95 -11.30
N SER A 284 -11.01 12.77 -12.08
CA SER A 284 -11.77 13.86 -12.73
C SER A 284 -13.27 13.55 -12.70
N LEU A 285 -13.94 13.83 -11.55
CA LEU A 285 -15.38 13.61 -11.36
C LEU A 285 -15.87 12.23 -11.84
N PRO A 286 -15.32 11.10 -11.33
CA PRO A 286 -15.56 9.77 -11.89
C PRO A 286 -17.03 9.32 -11.78
N PHE A 287 -17.79 9.83 -10.81
CA PHE A 287 -19.21 9.49 -10.62
C PHE A 287 -20.15 10.16 -11.63
N LEU A 288 -19.64 11.10 -12.42
CA LEU A 288 -20.36 11.71 -13.57
C LEU A 288 -20.01 11.03 -14.89
N ALA A 289 -19.35 9.86 -14.86
CA ALA A 289 -19.05 9.11 -16.05
C ALA A 289 -20.32 8.60 -16.74
N ARG A 290 -20.41 8.83 -18.07
CA ARG A 290 -21.60 8.47 -18.88
C ARG A 290 -21.59 7.02 -19.36
N ASN A 291 -20.48 6.32 -19.19
CA ASN A 291 -20.31 4.92 -19.57
C ASN A 291 -19.00 4.38 -18.97
N ILE A 292 -18.80 3.08 -19.06
CA ILE A 292 -17.62 2.40 -18.52
C ILE A 292 -16.29 2.89 -19.13
N ARG A 293 -16.26 3.28 -20.40
CA ARG A 293 -15.06 3.83 -21.06
C ARG A 293 -14.73 5.22 -20.52
N ASP A 294 -15.74 6.10 -20.36
CA ASP A 294 -15.61 7.42 -19.75
C ASP A 294 -15.15 7.32 -18.28
N PHE A 295 -15.65 6.31 -17.52
CA PHE A 295 -15.22 6.08 -16.15
C PHE A 295 -13.70 5.85 -16.06
N TRP A 296 -13.12 5.01 -16.89
CA TRP A 296 -11.68 4.74 -16.90
C TRP A 296 -10.81 5.89 -17.40
N THR A 297 -11.39 6.93 -17.98
CA THR A 297 -10.71 8.20 -18.26
C THR A 297 -10.77 9.19 -17.09
N ARG A 298 -11.54 8.86 -16.03
CA ARG A 298 -11.81 9.73 -14.87
C ARG A 298 -11.39 9.11 -13.53
N TRP A 299 -11.22 7.81 -13.47
CA TRP A 299 -10.82 7.04 -12.29
C TRP A 299 -9.42 6.49 -12.46
N HIS A 300 -8.55 6.76 -11.46
CA HIS A 300 -7.15 6.31 -11.46
C HIS A 300 -6.47 6.52 -12.83
N ILE A 301 -6.59 7.73 -13.34
CA ILE A 301 -6.29 8.12 -14.72
C ILE A 301 -4.87 7.73 -15.11
N SER A 302 -3.89 8.01 -14.25
CA SER A 302 -2.49 7.75 -14.53
C SER A 302 -2.19 6.25 -14.72
N LEU A 303 -2.80 5.38 -13.89
CA LEU A 303 -2.70 3.93 -14.02
C LEU A 303 -3.43 3.43 -15.28
N SER A 304 -4.67 3.89 -15.49
CA SER A 304 -5.50 3.50 -16.63
C SER A 304 -4.80 3.81 -17.95
N PHE A 305 -4.20 4.98 -18.06
CA PHE A 305 -3.46 5.37 -19.26
C PHE A 305 -2.12 4.65 -19.37
N TRP A 306 -1.47 4.31 -18.25
CA TRP A 306 -0.27 3.49 -18.27
C TRP A 306 -0.56 2.10 -18.87
N PHE A 307 -1.60 1.41 -18.40
CA PHE A 307 -2.01 0.11 -18.92
C PHE A 307 -2.50 0.18 -20.37
N ARG A 308 -3.27 1.22 -20.72
CA ARG A 308 -3.69 1.46 -22.10
C ARG A 308 -2.49 1.54 -23.05
N ASP A 309 -1.51 2.39 -22.73
CA ASP A 309 -0.40 2.71 -23.63
C ASP A 309 0.62 1.57 -23.70
N HIS A 310 0.94 0.94 -22.57
CA HIS A 310 2.01 -0.05 -22.50
C HIS A 310 1.55 -1.50 -22.67
N ILE A 311 0.28 -1.80 -22.45
CA ILE A 311 -0.26 -3.16 -22.61
C ILE A 311 -1.25 -3.21 -23.77
N HIS A 312 -2.39 -2.52 -23.64
CA HIS A 312 -3.49 -2.64 -24.60
C HIS A 312 -3.10 -2.24 -26.02
N MET A 313 -2.59 -1.03 -26.19
CA MET A 313 -2.21 -0.53 -27.52
C MET A 313 -1.05 -1.32 -28.13
N ARG A 314 -0.06 -1.73 -27.32
CA ARG A 314 1.07 -2.53 -27.80
C ARG A 314 0.61 -3.92 -28.25
N PHE A 315 -0.29 -4.55 -27.50
CA PHE A 315 -0.88 -5.82 -27.91
C PHE A 315 -1.64 -5.69 -29.24
N GLN A 316 -2.47 -4.66 -29.38
CA GLN A 316 -3.20 -4.41 -30.61
C GLN A 316 -2.27 -4.19 -31.82
N LEU A 317 -1.23 -3.36 -31.65
CA LEU A 317 -0.26 -3.10 -32.71
C LEU A 317 0.51 -4.35 -33.11
N ALA A 318 0.93 -5.16 -32.13
CA ALA A 318 1.62 -6.43 -32.39
C ALA A 318 0.70 -7.42 -33.13
N ALA A 319 -0.54 -7.56 -32.68
CA ALA A 319 -1.54 -8.42 -33.29
C ALA A 319 -1.89 -7.99 -34.73
N ALA A 320 -2.01 -6.67 -34.96
CA ALA A 320 -2.25 -6.14 -36.30
C ALA A 320 -1.05 -6.37 -37.24
N LYS A 321 0.17 -6.10 -36.77
CA LYS A 321 1.41 -6.32 -37.53
C LYS A 321 1.64 -7.80 -37.85
N GLY A 322 1.38 -8.67 -36.85
CA GLY A 322 1.54 -10.12 -36.99
C GLY A 322 0.35 -10.82 -37.67
N LYS A 323 -0.75 -10.09 -37.94
CA LYS A 323 -1.99 -10.64 -38.50
C LYS A 323 -2.51 -11.84 -37.71
N TRP A 324 -2.47 -11.75 -36.35
CA TRP A 324 -2.77 -12.89 -35.46
C TRP A 324 -4.23 -13.33 -35.53
N PHE A 325 -5.14 -12.41 -35.84
CA PHE A 325 -6.59 -12.67 -35.78
C PHE A 325 -7.28 -12.23 -37.08
N LYS A 326 -8.21 -13.05 -37.56
CA LYS A 326 -9.07 -12.72 -38.72
C LYS A 326 -10.19 -11.74 -38.37
N GLY A 327 -10.69 -11.80 -37.14
CA GLY A 327 -11.80 -10.96 -36.70
C GLY A 327 -11.38 -9.52 -36.40
N LYS A 328 -12.14 -8.56 -36.94
CA LYS A 328 -11.86 -7.12 -36.84
C LYS A 328 -11.67 -6.62 -35.40
N TYR A 329 -12.41 -7.18 -34.42
CA TYR A 329 -12.43 -6.72 -33.03
C TYR A 329 -11.72 -7.66 -32.04
N THR A 330 -11.31 -8.84 -32.52
CA THR A 330 -10.75 -9.90 -31.66
C THR A 330 -9.52 -9.44 -30.89
N ALA A 331 -8.57 -8.77 -31.58
CA ALA A 331 -7.39 -8.21 -30.94
C ALA A 331 -7.73 -7.18 -29.87
N SER A 332 -8.74 -6.32 -30.12
CA SER A 332 -9.18 -5.32 -29.14
C SER A 332 -9.74 -5.95 -27.88
N TYR A 333 -10.62 -6.94 -28.04
CA TYR A 333 -11.26 -7.61 -26.90
C TYR A 333 -10.27 -8.43 -26.09
N LEU A 334 -9.44 -9.24 -26.73
CA LEU A 334 -8.39 -9.99 -26.05
C LEU A 334 -7.39 -9.03 -25.36
N GLY A 335 -7.07 -7.91 -26.01
CA GLY A 335 -6.26 -6.86 -25.42
C GLY A 335 -6.89 -6.24 -24.17
N LEU A 336 -8.21 -6.08 -24.10
CA LEU A 336 -8.92 -5.63 -22.91
C LEU A 336 -8.84 -6.67 -21.78
N PHE A 337 -9.11 -7.94 -22.07
CA PHE A 337 -8.99 -9.02 -21.09
C PHE A 337 -7.55 -9.13 -20.55
N LEU A 338 -6.55 -9.06 -21.41
CA LEU A 338 -5.14 -9.05 -20.99
C LEU A 338 -4.84 -7.85 -20.09
N THR A 339 -5.27 -6.66 -20.48
CA THR A 339 -5.01 -5.40 -19.77
C THR A 339 -5.63 -5.41 -18.38
N PHE A 340 -6.92 -5.72 -18.29
CA PHE A 340 -7.65 -5.73 -17.02
C PHE A 340 -7.35 -6.96 -16.17
N GLY A 341 -7.04 -8.10 -16.78
CA GLY A 341 -6.54 -9.28 -16.09
C GLY A 341 -5.20 -9.00 -15.38
N LEU A 342 -4.24 -8.38 -16.10
CA LEU A 342 -2.97 -7.95 -15.50
C LEU A 342 -3.15 -6.88 -14.41
N MET A 343 -4.10 -5.96 -14.59
CA MET A 343 -4.43 -4.97 -13.56
C MET A 343 -5.00 -5.64 -12.31
N GLY A 344 -5.86 -6.65 -12.46
CA GLY A 344 -6.37 -7.44 -11.35
C GLY A 344 -5.24 -8.18 -10.61
N VAL A 345 -4.38 -8.90 -11.31
CA VAL A 345 -3.22 -9.60 -10.75
C VAL A 345 -2.26 -8.63 -10.04
N TRP A 346 -2.10 -7.42 -10.58
CA TRP A 346 -1.28 -6.39 -9.94
C TRP A 346 -1.83 -5.96 -8.57
N HIS A 347 -3.14 -5.87 -8.41
CA HIS A 347 -3.75 -5.61 -7.09
C HIS A 347 -3.49 -6.75 -6.11
N GLY A 348 -3.49 -8.00 -6.57
CA GLY A 348 -3.19 -9.19 -5.77
C GLY A 348 -3.57 -10.48 -6.49
N PHE A 349 -3.00 -11.61 -6.02
CA PHE A 349 -3.32 -12.95 -6.56
C PHE A 349 -4.63 -13.53 -6.01
N THR A 350 -5.41 -12.75 -5.25
CA THR A 350 -6.69 -13.21 -4.73
C THR A 350 -7.75 -13.22 -5.83
N PHE A 351 -8.62 -14.23 -5.77
CA PHE A 351 -9.64 -14.46 -6.80
C PHE A 351 -10.51 -13.22 -7.08
N TYR A 352 -10.87 -12.46 -6.06
CA TYR A 352 -11.74 -11.30 -6.23
C TYR A 352 -11.09 -10.14 -7.02
N TYR A 353 -9.77 -9.98 -6.98
CA TYR A 353 -9.09 -8.98 -7.83
C TYR A 353 -9.03 -9.42 -9.29
N ILE A 354 -8.83 -10.72 -9.54
CA ILE A 354 -8.87 -11.28 -10.90
C ILE A 354 -10.28 -11.14 -11.46
N LEU A 355 -11.30 -11.49 -10.66
CA LEU A 355 -12.70 -11.36 -11.02
C LEU A 355 -13.08 -9.90 -11.33
N TYR A 356 -12.58 -8.93 -10.52
CA TYR A 356 -12.75 -7.51 -10.79
C TYR A 356 -12.17 -7.10 -12.15
N GLY A 357 -10.97 -7.57 -12.49
CA GLY A 357 -10.37 -7.31 -13.80
C GLY A 357 -11.20 -7.89 -14.95
N ILE A 358 -11.63 -9.16 -14.85
CA ILE A 358 -12.49 -9.82 -15.84
C ILE A 358 -13.82 -9.07 -15.99
N TYR A 359 -14.46 -8.69 -14.90
CA TYR A 359 -15.69 -7.91 -14.87
C TYR A 359 -15.60 -6.64 -15.71
N HIS A 360 -14.55 -5.84 -15.50
CA HIS A 360 -14.34 -4.61 -16.26
C HIS A 360 -14.01 -4.84 -17.73
N ALA A 361 -13.29 -5.91 -18.06
CA ALA A 361 -13.05 -6.30 -19.45
C ALA A 361 -14.36 -6.66 -20.16
N ILE A 362 -15.24 -7.44 -19.51
CA ILE A 362 -16.56 -7.79 -20.04
C ILE A 362 -17.40 -6.53 -20.27
N LEU A 363 -17.45 -5.62 -19.30
CA LEU A 363 -18.21 -4.38 -19.42
C LEU A 363 -17.73 -3.50 -20.59
N LEU A 364 -16.41 -3.39 -20.79
CA LEU A 364 -15.84 -2.59 -21.89
C LEU A 364 -16.13 -3.24 -23.25
N CYS A 365 -16.01 -4.56 -23.37
CA CYS A 365 -16.35 -5.29 -24.58
C CYS A 365 -17.86 -5.20 -24.87
N GLY A 366 -18.69 -5.41 -23.86
CA GLY A 366 -20.16 -5.31 -23.98
C GLY A 366 -20.60 -3.91 -24.38
N TYR A 367 -20.01 -2.87 -23.78
CA TYR A 367 -20.29 -1.49 -24.15
C TYR A 367 -19.90 -1.19 -25.61
N ASP A 368 -18.79 -1.72 -26.11
CA ASP A 368 -18.38 -1.56 -27.49
C ASP A 368 -19.34 -2.27 -28.46
N VAL A 369 -19.81 -3.46 -28.10
CA VAL A 369 -20.87 -4.18 -28.87
C VAL A 369 -22.17 -3.37 -28.86
N PHE A 370 -22.59 -2.90 -27.67
CA PHE A 370 -23.80 -2.10 -27.51
C PHE A 370 -23.78 -0.83 -28.37
N ILE A 371 -22.70 -0.04 -28.38
CA ILE A 371 -22.60 1.16 -29.21
C ILE A 371 -22.74 0.84 -30.69
N ARG A 372 -22.13 -0.24 -31.18
CA ARG A 372 -22.26 -0.64 -32.57
C ARG A 372 -23.66 -1.05 -32.94
N TRP A 373 -24.29 -1.84 -32.07
CA TRP A 373 -25.69 -2.20 -32.23
C TRP A 373 -26.59 -0.98 -32.25
N ASN A 374 -26.44 -0.07 -31.29
CA ASN A 374 -27.27 1.13 -31.18
C ASN A 374 -27.11 2.10 -32.35
N LYS A 375 -25.96 2.13 -33.04
CA LYS A 375 -25.79 2.92 -34.27
C LYS A 375 -26.80 2.53 -35.36
N THR A 376 -27.17 1.25 -35.40
CA THR A 376 -28.14 0.71 -36.36
C THR A 376 -29.55 0.75 -35.80
N ALA A 377 -29.73 0.31 -34.55
CA ALA A 377 -31.03 0.20 -33.91
C ALA A 377 -31.63 1.55 -33.49
N LYS A 378 -30.78 2.56 -33.18
CA LYS A 378 -31.16 3.93 -32.78
C LYS A 378 -32.15 3.96 -31.60
N VAL A 379 -32.08 2.98 -30.71
CA VAL A 379 -33.00 2.85 -29.55
C VAL A 379 -32.57 3.77 -28.41
N TRP A 380 -31.26 4.00 -28.29
CA TRP A 380 -30.66 4.77 -27.19
C TRP A 380 -30.15 6.12 -27.71
N GLY A 381 -30.68 7.23 -27.18
CA GLY A 381 -30.39 8.59 -27.62
C GLY A 381 -29.29 9.30 -26.82
N ASP A 382 -29.03 10.56 -27.17
CA ASP A 382 -28.01 11.42 -26.58
C ASP A 382 -28.55 12.62 -25.79
N GLY A 383 -29.89 12.70 -25.63
CA GLY A 383 -30.55 13.81 -24.90
C GLY A 383 -30.20 13.85 -23.41
N PRO A 384 -30.61 14.94 -22.72
CA PRO A 384 -30.29 15.10 -21.28
C PRO A 384 -30.77 13.93 -20.40
N TRP A 385 -31.96 13.40 -20.68
CA TRP A 385 -32.52 12.23 -20.00
C TRP A 385 -31.64 10.98 -20.17
N TRP A 386 -31.22 10.70 -21.40
CA TRP A 386 -30.31 9.58 -21.68
C TRP A 386 -28.97 9.76 -21.00
N ARG A 387 -28.48 10.99 -20.89
CA ARG A 387 -27.23 11.27 -20.15
C ARG A 387 -27.39 10.97 -18.66
N ALA A 388 -28.48 11.39 -18.04
CA ALA A 388 -28.78 11.11 -16.63
C ALA A 388 -28.90 9.59 -16.39
N LEU A 389 -29.64 8.89 -17.25
CA LEU A 389 -29.78 7.43 -17.18
C LEU A 389 -28.42 6.72 -17.33
N ASN A 390 -27.62 7.13 -18.30
CA ASN A 390 -26.28 6.58 -18.52
C ASN A 390 -25.36 6.77 -17.30
N ILE A 391 -25.38 7.94 -16.67
CA ILE A 391 -24.61 8.21 -15.44
C ILE A 391 -25.12 7.28 -14.32
N GLY A 392 -26.45 7.18 -14.14
CA GLY A 392 -27.04 6.30 -13.12
C GLY A 392 -26.64 4.84 -13.32
N ILE A 393 -26.81 4.29 -14.52
CA ILE A 393 -26.40 2.90 -14.84
C ILE A 393 -24.92 2.70 -14.58
N THR A 394 -24.08 3.62 -15.08
CA THR A 394 -22.63 3.52 -14.94
C THR A 394 -22.23 3.54 -13.47
N PHE A 395 -22.81 4.42 -12.67
CA PHE A 395 -22.57 4.51 -11.23
C PHE A 395 -22.87 3.18 -10.51
N HIS A 396 -24.02 2.56 -10.78
CA HIS A 396 -24.40 1.29 -10.14
C HIS A 396 -23.49 0.12 -10.58
N VAL A 397 -23.17 0.06 -11.86
CA VAL A 397 -22.28 -0.97 -12.40
C VAL A 397 -20.86 -0.83 -11.79
N ILE A 398 -20.36 0.40 -11.64
CA ILE A 398 -19.08 0.64 -10.98
C ILE A 398 -19.14 0.28 -9.49
N ALA A 399 -20.21 0.64 -8.79
CA ALA A 399 -20.39 0.29 -7.39
C ALA A 399 -20.35 -1.24 -7.18
N LEU A 400 -20.98 -2.01 -8.07
CA LEU A 400 -20.89 -3.47 -8.05
C LEU A 400 -19.46 -3.97 -8.29
N GLY A 401 -18.74 -3.36 -9.23
CA GLY A 401 -17.32 -3.64 -9.43
C GLY A 401 -16.48 -3.39 -8.17
N MET A 402 -16.76 -2.30 -7.43
CA MET A 402 -16.07 -2.00 -6.17
C MET A 402 -16.44 -2.96 -5.03
N LEU A 403 -17.64 -3.51 -5.03
CA LEU A 403 -18.02 -4.59 -4.12
C LEU A 403 -17.19 -5.86 -4.39
N LEU A 404 -17.01 -6.23 -5.66
CA LEU A 404 -16.11 -7.33 -6.05
C LEU A 404 -14.68 -7.03 -5.58
N PHE A 405 -14.17 -5.84 -5.87
CA PHE A 405 -12.82 -5.41 -5.48
C PHE A 405 -12.57 -5.46 -3.97
N SER A 406 -13.59 -5.16 -3.17
CA SER A 406 -13.49 -5.13 -1.70
C SER A 406 -13.23 -6.49 -1.06
N GLY A 407 -13.42 -7.60 -1.80
CA GLY A 407 -13.35 -8.95 -1.26
C GLY A 407 -14.54 -9.33 -0.34
N ARG A 408 -15.53 -8.44 -0.14
CA ARG A 408 -16.67 -8.68 0.76
C ARG A 408 -17.52 -9.89 0.35
N LEU A 409 -17.51 -10.26 -0.93
CA LEU A 409 -18.20 -11.44 -1.48
C LEU A 409 -17.34 -12.71 -1.41
N ALA A 410 -16.06 -12.60 -1.07
CA ALA A 410 -15.21 -13.76 -0.85
C ALA A 410 -15.67 -14.55 0.38
N PRO A 411 -15.51 -15.89 0.39
CA PRO A 411 -15.70 -16.66 1.60
C PRO A 411 -14.90 -16.04 2.75
N ALA A 412 -15.48 -16.03 3.94
CA ALA A 412 -14.73 -15.64 5.13
C ALA A 412 -13.43 -16.47 5.19
N PRO A 413 -12.29 -15.87 5.53
CA PRO A 413 -11.09 -16.65 5.76
C PRO A 413 -11.42 -17.73 6.79
N PRO A 414 -10.80 -18.91 6.70
CA PRO A 414 -10.97 -19.93 7.72
C PRO A 414 -10.75 -19.31 9.10
N PRO A 415 -11.50 -19.72 10.13
CA PRO A 415 -11.31 -19.22 11.46
C PRO A 415 -9.82 -19.34 11.81
N PRO A 416 -9.27 -18.38 12.56
CA PRO A 416 -7.87 -18.41 12.92
C PRO A 416 -7.57 -19.77 13.59
N PRO A 417 -6.39 -20.34 13.34
CA PRO A 417 -6.03 -21.63 13.94
C PRO A 417 -5.89 -21.54 15.46
N TYR A 418 -5.97 -20.34 16.03
CA TYR A 418 -5.89 -20.07 17.45
C TYR A 418 -7.22 -19.58 17.98
N GLU A 419 -7.67 -20.15 19.09
CA GLU A 419 -8.67 -19.55 19.97
C GLU A 419 -7.94 -18.84 21.09
N ALA A 420 -8.17 -17.53 21.24
CA ALA A 420 -7.44 -16.71 22.20
C ALA A 420 -8.39 -15.67 22.81
N VAL A 421 -8.36 -15.59 24.14
CA VAL A 421 -9.18 -14.65 24.89
C VAL A 421 -8.30 -13.89 25.87
N LEU A 422 -8.42 -12.58 25.85
CA LEU A 422 -7.86 -11.67 26.83
C LEU A 422 -8.91 -11.46 27.91
N GLU A 423 -8.72 -12.07 29.07
CA GLU A 423 -9.71 -12.09 30.14
C GLU A 423 -9.59 -10.87 31.05
N GLU A 424 -8.42 -10.67 31.63
CA GLU A 424 -8.18 -9.58 32.56
C GLU A 424 -6.97 -8.76 32.13
N VAL A 425 -7.12 -7.45 32.18
CA VAL A 425 -6.04 -6.47 31.97
C VAL A 425 -6.13 -5.49 33.14
N ASP A 426 -5.16 -5.56 34.01
CA ASP A 426 -5.02 -4.73 35.19
C ASP A 426 -3.73 -3.90 35.10
N THR A 427 -3.49 -3.01 36.03
CA THR A 427 -2.28 -2.18 36.12
C THR A 427 -1.03 -2.96 36.53
N HIS A 428 -1.19 -4.22 36.96
CA HIS A 428 -0.11 -5.09 37.42
C HIS A 428 0.17 -6.26 36.49
N PHE A 429 -0.87 -6.80 35.86
CA PHE A 429 -0.73 -7.97 35.02
C PHE A 429 -1.76 -8.01 33.88
N VAL A 430 -1.50 -8.89 32.95
CA VAL A 430 -2.41 -9.25 31.87
C VAL A 430 -2.59 -10.76 31.89
N SER A 431 -3.83 -11.26 31.84
CA SER A 431 -4.14 -12.69 31.83
C SER A 431 -5.18 -13.07 30.78
N GLY A 432 -5.17 -14.35 30.41
CA GLY A 432 -6.06 -14.93 29.43
C GLY A 432 -5.63 -16.34 29.04
N TYR A 433 -6.11 -16.80 27.89
CA TYR A 433 -5.67 -18.07 27.35
C TYR A 433 -5.49 -18.02 25.83
N VAL A 434 -4.64 -18.92 25.31
CA VAL A 434 -4.45 -19.17 23.89
C VAL A 434 -4.43 -20.66 23.65
N TRP A 435 -5.28 -21.15 22.76
CA TRP A 435 -5.37 -22.55 22.38
C TRP A 435 -5.31 -22.71 20.86
N GLN A 436 -4.67 -23.77 20.42
CA GLN A 436 -4.63 -24.19 19.03
C GLN A 436 -4.92 -25.68 18.96
N LYS A 437 -5.86 -26.08 18.11
CA LYS A 437 -6.12 -27.48 17.82
C LYS A 437 -4.89 -28.10 17.14
N ASP A 438 -4.53 -29.32 17.54
CA ASP A 438 -3.38 -30.08 17.00
C ASP A 438 -2.04 -29.30 17.11
N MET A 439 -1.80 -28.72 18.28
CA MET A 439 -0.65 -27.87 18.55
C MET A 439 0.67 -28.62 18.37
N PRO A 440 1.62 -28.11 17.53
CA PRO A 440 2.91 -28.76 17.29
C PRO A 440 3.96 -28.45 18.38
N VAL A 441 3.63 -27.64 19.38
CA VAL A 441 4.52 -27.21 20.46
C VAL A 441 3.87 -27.42 21.83
N ASP A 442 4.67 -27.63 22.86
CA ASP A 442 4.17 -27.90 24.21
C ASP A 442 3.41 -26.72 24.83
N PHE A 443 3.68 -25.49 24.39
CA PHE A 443 2.98 -24.28 24.81
C PHE A 443 3.12 -23.15 23.81
N LEU A 444 2.13 -22.25 23.78
CA LEU A 444 2.20 -20.99 23.03
C LEU A 444 2.74 -19.87 23.93
N THR A 445 3.24 -18.82 23.29
CA THR A 445 3.81 -17.67 23.98
C THR A 445 3.09 -16.40 23.53
N VAL A 446 2.86 -15.47 24.47
CA VAL A 446 2.29 -14.16 24.16
C VAL A 446 3.27 -13.05 24.53
N ASP A 447 3.37 -12.04 23.68
CA ASP A 447 4.05 -10.78 23.95
C ASP A 447 3.03 -9.70 24.27
N ILE A 448 3.30 -8.93 25.30
CA ILE A 448 2.51 -7.79 25.73
C ILE A 448 3.22 -6.52 25.28
N TYR A 449 2.50 -5.69 24.55
CA TYR A 449 2.94 -4.37 24.11
C TYR A 449 2.13 -3.30 24.83
N VAL A 450 2.80 -2.24 25.22
CA VAL A 450 2.20 -1.06 25.83
C VAL A 450 2.61 0.16 25.00
N ASP A 451 1.63 0.88 24.46
CA ASP A 451 1.85 1.98 23.52
C ASP A 451 2.80 1.58 22.38
N ASP A 452 2.58 0.40 21.81
CA ASP A 452 3.39 -0.23 20.75
C ASP A 452 4.83 -0.66 21.18
N ALA A 453 5.24 -0.45 22.44
CA ALA A 453 6.51 -0.92 22.96
C ALA A 453 6.36 -2.30 23.64
N TRP A 454 7.29 -3.21 23.36
CA TRP A 454 7.32 -4.50 24.06
C TRP A 454 7.53 -4.29 25.57
N ALA A 455 6.65 -4.87 26.39
CA ALA A 455 6.67 -4.67 27.83
C ALA A 455 6.91 -5.95 28.61
N ALA A 456 6.27 -7.07 28.21
CA ALA A 456 6.35 -8.32 28.94
C ALA A 456 6.10 -9.54 28.02
N ARG A 457 6.40 -10.73 28.53
CA ARG A 457 6.12 -12.01 27.85
C ARG A 457 5.44 -12.98 28.80
N GLY A 458 4.36 -13.63 28.35
CA GLY A 458 3.67 -14.69 29.06
C GLY A 458 3.77 -16.03 28.32
N ARG A 459 3.95 -17.14 29.05
CA ARG A 459 3.83 -18.49 28.51
C ARG A 459 2.45 -19.04 28.79
N CYS A 460 1.83 -19.67 27.81
CA CYS A 460 0.52 -20.29 27.94
C CYS A 460 0.67 -21.71 28.53
N THR A 461 0.94 -21.77 29.85
CA THR A 461 1.20 -23.02 30.58
C THR A 461 0.38 -23.12 31.88
N LEU A 462 -0.42 -22.09 32.18
CA LEU A 462 -1.24 -22.11 33.39
C LEU A 462 -2.43 -23.06 33.22
N PRO A 463 -2.73 -23.91 34.24
CA PRO A 463 -3.82 -24.86 34.17
C PRO A 463 -5.18 -24.14 34.18
N ARG A 464 -6.06 -24.58 33.29
CA ARG A 464 -7.44 -24.10 33.11
C ARG A 464 -8.39 -25.31 33.10
N PRO A 465 -8.74 -25.85 34.28
CA PRO A 465 -9.65 -26.99 34.37
C PRO A 465 -10.99 -26.75 33.70
N ASP A 466 -11.51 -25.52 33.75
CA ASP A 466 -12.74 -25.06 33.11
C ASP A 466 -12.70 -25.18 31.59
N LEU A 467 -11.53 -24.94 30.97
CA LEU A 467 -11.34 -25.07 29.52
C LEU A 467 -11.06 -26.52 29.11
N ARG A 468 -10.39 -27.29 29.98
CA ARG A 468 -10.19 -28.73 29.74
C ARG A 468 -11.53 -29.47 29.68
N GLU A 469 -12.48 -29.17 30.56
CA GLU A 469 -13.84 -29.75 30.56
C GLU A 469 -14.60 -29.39 29.27
N ARG A 470 -14.29 -28.27 28.64
CA ARG A 470 -14.85 -27.83 27.34
C ARG A 470 -14.12 -28.41 26.14
N GLY A 471 -13.12 -29.27 26.31
CA GLY A 471 -12.39 -29.94 25.24
C GLY A 471 -11.19 -29.18 24.65
N TYR A 472 -10.65 -28.20 25.38
CA TYR A 472 -9.47 -27.45 25.00
C TYR A 472 -8.18 -28.17 25.44
N GLY A 473 -7.87 -29.29 24.78
CA GLY A 473 -6.65 -30.07 25.00
C GLY A 473 -6.48 -30.56 26.44
N ASP A 474 -5.28 -30.44 27.00
CA ASP A 474 -4.95 -30.79 28.39
C ASP A 474 -5.30 -29.69 29.39
N GLY A 475 -5.74 -28.53 28.91
CA GLY A 475 -6.10 -27.37 29.71
C GLY A 475 -4.93 -26.51 30.19
N ASN A 476 -3.69 -26.81 29.84
CA ASN A 476 -2.51 -26.00 30.20
C ASN A 476 -2.27 -24.88 29.15
N ILE A 477 -3.22 -23.99 29.02
CA ILE A 477 -3.29 -22.99 27.93
C ILE A 477 -3.48 -21.55 28.45
N GLY A 478 -3.59 -21.37 29.76
CA GLY A 478 -3.68 -20.06 30.40
C GLY A 478 -2.34 -19.34 30.43
N PHE A 479 -2.37 -18.02 30.38
CA PHE A 479 -1.19 -17.17 30.61
C PHE A 479 -1.49 -16.07 31.61
N ARG A 480 -0.46 -15.63 32.34
CA ARG A 480 -0.41 -14.41 33.11
C ARG A 480 0.95 -13.79 32.98
N ALA A 481 0.99 -12.52 32.58
CA ALA A 481 2.21 -11.77 32.42
C ALA A 481 2.15 -10.49 33.25
N GLU A 482 3.19 -10.27 34.07
CA GLU A 482 3.28 -9.08 34.92
C GLU A 482 3.71 -7.88 34.08
N LEU A 483 3.04 -6.73 34.30
CA LEU A 483 3.37 -5.47 33.68
C LEU A 483 4.47 -4.75 34.46
N PRO A 484 5.47 -4.16 33.76
CA PRO A 484 6.55 -3.43 34.42
C PRO A 484 6.03 -2.25 35.23
N GLY A 485 6.60 -2.06 36.43
CA GLY A 485 6.17 -1.01 37.34
C GLY A 485 6.37 0.43 36.87
N TYR A 486 7.29 0.65 35.89
CA TYR A 486 7.49 1.99 35.30
C TYR A 486 6.26 2.51 34.53
N LEU A 487 5.30 1.63 34.21
CA LEU A 487 4.04 2.02 33.57
C LEU A 487 3.08 2.74 34.52
N ARG A 488 3.32 2.66 35.83
CA ARG A 488 2.49 3.33 36.87
C ARG A 488 2.87 4.78 37.03
N ASN A 489 2.73 5.53 35.95
CA ASN A 489 3.17 6.93 35.82
C ASN A 489 2.01 7.94 35.80
N GLY A 490 0.82 7.53 36.20
CA GLY A 490 -0.38 8.37 36.20
C GLY A 490 -1.01 8.62 34.83
N ARG A 491 -0.57 7.88 33.80
CA ARG A 491 -1.08 8.02 32.42
C ARG A 491 -1.92 6.83 32.01
N SER A 492 -2.75 7.04 31.00
CA SER A 492 -3.44 5.94 30.33
C SER A 492 -2.55 5.37 29.23
N HIS A 493 -2.46 4.04 29.19
CA HIS A 493 -1.67 3.30 28.21
C HIS A 493 -2.56 2.34 27.42
N ILE A 494 -2.23 2.09 26.16
CA ILE A 494 -2.87 1.08 25.32
C ILE A 494 -2.10 -0.23 25.45
N ILE A 495 -2.79 -1.28 25.90
CA ILE A 495 -2.21 -2.62 26.07
C ILE A 495 -2.68 -3.51 24.94
N GLU A 496 -1.73 -4.10 24.23
CA GLU A 496 -1.93 -5.12 23.21
C GLU A 496 -1.25 -6.42 23.61
N VAL A 497 -1.93 -7.54 23.39
CA VAL A 497 -1.38 -8.88 23.59
C VAL A 497 -1.30 -9.59 22.24
N ARG A 498 -0.15 -10.16 21.92
CA ARG A 498 0.09 -10.83 20.63
C ARG A 498 0.67 -12.22 20.82
N ILE A 499 0.18 -13.20 20.07
CA ILE A 499 0.74 -14.55 20.02
C ILE A 499 2.06 -14.47 19.26
N VAL A 500 3.16 -14.95 19.86
CA VAL A 500 4.50 -14.88 19.24
C VAL A 500 4.58 -15.73 17.98
N GLU A 501 3.99 -16.92 18.00
CA GLU A 501 4.04 -17.93 16.93
C GLU A 501 3.27 -17.55 15.65
N GLY A 502 2.59 -16.44 15.64
CA GLY A 502 1.82 -15.97 14.47
C GLY A 502 1.61 -14.47 14.43
N ASN A 503 2.20 -13.73 15.38
CA ASN A 503 2.06 -12.29 15.55
C ASN A 503 0.59 -11.80 15.50
N ARG A 504 -0.32 -12.56 16.13
CA ARG A 504 -1.77 -12.28 16.13
C ARG A 504 -2.20 -11.68 17.45
N LEU A 505 -3.10 -10.70 17.39
CA LEU A 505 -3.70 -10.09 18.56
C LEU A 505 -4.57 -11.09 19.33
N VAL A 506 -4.42 -11.10 20.65
CA VAL A 506 -5.29 -11.78 21.61
C VAL A 506 -6.33 -10.77 22.11
N GLY A 507 -7.52 -10.85 21.57
CA GLY A 507 -8.57 -9.89 21.86
C GLY A 507 -8.36 -8.52 21.20
N LYS A 508 -9.02 -7.49 21.75
CA LYS A 508 -8.85 -6.10 21.30
C LYS A 508 -7.87 -5.36 22.21
N PRO A 509 -7.10 -4.39 21.68
CA PRO A 509 -6.33 -3.48 22.50
C PRO A 509 -7.21 -2.83 23.58
N LYS A 510 -6.69 -2.75 24.82
CA LYS A 510 -7.39 -2.13 25.94
C LYS A 510 -6.64 -0.91 26.42
N MET A 511 -7.35 0.19 26.62
CA MET A 511 -6.80 1.38 27.27
C MET A 511 -7.02 1.29 28.78
N ILE A 512 -5.93 1.37 29.54
CA ILE A 512 -5.93 1.28 31.01
C ILE A 512 -5.27 2.54 31.57
N ALA A 513 -5.93 3.15 32.58
CA ALA A 513 -5.35 4.24 33.36
C ALA A 513 -4.49 3.64 34.50
N PHE A 514 -3.23 4.01 34.54
CA PHE A 514 -2.30 3.53 35.56
C PHE A 514 -2.23 4.55 36.72
N PRO A 515 -2.09 4.08 37.97
CA PRO A 515 -1.87 4.99 39.11
C PRO A 515 -0.50 5.68 38.99
N ASN A 516 -0.36 6.82 39.67
CA ASN A 516 0.94 7.48 39.79
C ASN A 516 1.61 6.97 41.09
N GLU A 517 2.39 5.90 40.99
CA GLU A 517 3.15 5.35 42.09
C GLU A 517 4.62 5.77 42.01
N PRO A 518 5.23 6.26 43.11
CA PRO A 518 6.64 6.63 43.09
C PRO A 518 7.52 5.40 42.84
N TRP A 519 8.20 5.38 41.74
CA TRP A 519 9.08 4.30 41.32
C TRP A 519 10.51 4.59 41.77
N THR A 520 11.07 3.75 42.65
CA THR A 520 12.41 3.95 43.24
C THR A 520 13.58 3.46 42.38
N ARG A 521 13.34 2.81 41.23
CA ARG A 521 14.36 2.41 40.26
C ARG A 521 13.85 2.67 38.86
N VAL A 522 14.65 3.32 38.03
CA VAL A 522 14.45 3.38 36.57
C VAL A 522 15.07 2.13 35.96
N PRO A 523 14.30 1.08 35.67
CA PRO A 523 14.82 -0.05 34.91
C PRO A 523 14.97 0.39 33.47
N GLN A 524 16.05 -0.03 32.84
CA GLN A 524 16.09 -0.01 31.38
C GLN A 524 14.92 -0.87 30.85
N PRO A 525 14.25 -0.45 29.76
CA PRO A 525 13.20 -1.27 29.15
C PRO A 525 13.78 -2.66 28.88
N PRO A 526 13.06 -3.73 29.27
CA PRO A 526 13.56 -5.09 29.08
C PRO A 526 13.80 -5.34 27.59
N THR A 527 14.97 -5.86 27.27
CA THR A 527 15.29 -6.28 25.91
C THR A 527 14.43 -7.53 25.58
N PRO A 528 13.75 -7.59 24.45
CA PRO A 528 12.98 -8.78 24.08
C PRO A 528 13.90 -10.01 24.12
N PRO A 529 13.49 -11.11 24.77
CA PRO A 529 14.30 -12.30 24.83
C PRO A 529 14.56 -12.83 23.42
N ARG A 530 15.81 -13.18 23.15
CA ARG A 530 16.17 -13.86 21.90
C ARG A 530 15.28 -15.08 21.73
N ALA A 531 14.69 -15.28 20.57
CA ALA A 531 13.95 -16.49 20.27
C ALA A 531 14.84 -17.71 20.54
N GLU A 532 14.46 -18.57 21.48
CA GLU A 532 15.19 -19.82 21.71
C GLU A 532 15.10 -20.68 20.44
N PRO A 533 16.22 -21.27 19.99
CA PRO A 533 16.19 -22.14 18.82
C PRO A 533 15.29 -23.35 19.11
N ARG A 534 14.35 -23.63 18.24
CA ARG A 534 13.44 -24.79 18.33
C ARG A 534 14.27 -26.07 18.37
N LYS A 535 14.13 -26.86 19.42
CA LYS A 535 14.64 -28.23 19.42
C LYS A 535 13.85 -29.03 18.38
N PRO A 536 14.54 -29.76 17.47
CA PRO A 536 13.84 -30.56 16.48
C PRO A 536 12.99 -31.62 17.19
N ALA A 537 11.74 -31.76 16.74
CA ALA A 537 10.85 -32.81 17.22
C ALA A 537 11.49 -34.18 16.97
N LYS A 538 11.68 -34.97 18.01
CA LYS A 538 12.08 -36.37 17.89
C LYS A 538 10.97 -37.11 17.16
N VAL A 539 11.20 -37.44 15.90
CA VAL A 539 10.39 -38.43 15.18
C VAL A 539 10.64 -39.76 15.89
N LYS A 540 9.62 -40.31 16.56
CA LYS A 540 9.68 -41.68 17.03
C LYS A 540 9.57 -42.63 15.84
N PRO A 541 10.34 -43.74 15.85
CA PRO A 541 10.40 -44.70 14.75
C PRO A 541 9.05 -45.35 14.46
#